data_32647605afe67bb7886405b5bd8070e5
#
_entry.id   32647605afe67bb7886405b5bd8070e5
#
_cell.length_a   1.000
_cell.length_b   1.000
_cell.length_c   1.000
_cell.angle_alpha   90.00
_cell.angle_beta   90.00
_cell.angle_gamma   90.00
#
_symmetry.space_group_name_H-M   'P 1'
#
loop_
_entity.id
_entity.type
_entity.pdbx_description
1 polymer ?
#
loop_
_entity_poly.entity_id
_entity_poly.type
_entity_poly.pdbx_seq_one_letter_code
_entity_poly.pdbx_strand_id
1 'polypeptide(L)'
;MFGSADVEKNFINMQQGISGSSSGQNIAPAQNQEYGDFILRNWETISEADMKRMNAVFQKVNEMFGILYIPLEQVGVLEINSYTYSSIPKCYSPMDINAMDAGGISQSYHQPYLKLQGEGVAIAVIDSGIDYTHPVFREGDRSRIAYLWDQTIIGSGNETVPYGRVFVREEIEQAIKSENPYETVPSRDENGHGTALAGLAAGNVVPSENFSGAAPRATLIIVKLKKAKTYLKEFYQIPPLAEVYQEDDIMLGVSYAVRMAKKMGMPVSVCLGLGSSQGAHIGDSELSRYLDYINEDANVSVSVAAGNEGIAQHHFTAELSEEQETVELKIGEQEGGFYTEFWGNPPDDYRISVQSPAGEILDISTSIGSVTQKLSFIFTATQVLVNYVKMERSTGKQLIYFRFLHPASGIWKIHVQKEKGPGNRFHMWLPVQGLISQDT
;
A
#
# COMPACT_ATOMS: atom_id res chain seq x y z
N MET A 1 -1.84 7.61 -36.06
CA MET A 1 -2.04 6.18 -35.74
C MET A 1 -0.68 5.51 -35.82
N PHE A 2 0.04 5.48 -34.74
CA PHE A 2 1.25 4.67 -34.60
C PHE A 2 0.84 3.45 -33.74
N GLY A 3 1.13 2.24 -34.26
CA GLY A 3 0.66 1.01 -33.64
C GLY A 3 1.33 0.74 -32.29
N SER A 4 0.58 0.18 -31.36
CA SER A 4 0.98 -0.18 -29.99
C SER A 4 2.26 -1.03 -29.88
N ALA A 5 2.62 -1.76 -30.95
CA ALA A 5 3.80 -2.61 -31.00
C ALA A 5 5.14 -1.85 -31.12
N ASP A 6 5.14 -0.63 -31.65
CA ASP A 6 6.36 0.18 -31.79
C ASP A 6 6.68 0.93 -30.49
N VAL A 7 5.67 1.27 -29.73
CA VAL A 7 5.83 1.87 -28.38
C VAL A 7 6.41 0.84 -27.41
N GLU A 8 5.90 -0.40 -27.39
CA GLU A 8 6.44 -1.48 -26.55
C GLU A 8 7.90 -1.82 -26.87
N LYS A 9 8.29 -1.89 -28.16
CA LYS A 9 9.69 -2.17 -28.53
C LYS A 9 10.64 -1.07 -28.10
N ASN A 10 10.22 0.19 -28.16
CA ASN A 10 11.05 1.31 -27.71
C ASN A 10 11.21 1.34 -26.19
N PHE A 11 10.18 0.95 -25.41
CA PHE A 11 10.27 0.83 -23.96
C PHE A 11 11.20 -0.29 -23.51
N ILE A 12 11.18 -1.46 -24.16
CA ILE A 12 12.09 -2.58 -23.86
C ILE A 12 13.56 -2.20 -24.14
N ASN A 13 13.82 -1.42 -25.18
CA ASN A 13 15.17 -0.95 -25.50
C ASN A 13 15.70 0.13 -24.55
N MET A 14 14.83 0.90 -23.87
CA MET A 14 15.25 1.86 -22.84
C MET A 14 15.74 1.19 -21.55
N GLN A 15 15.25 0.01 -21.19
CA GLN A 15 15.76 -0.76 -20.05
C GLN A 15 17.20 -1.28 -20.27
N GLN A 16 17.66 -1.36 -21.53
CA GLN A 16 19.01 -1.82 -21.87
C GLN A 16 20.05 -0.70 -22.03
N GLY A 17 19.63 0.57 -21.94
CA GLY A 17 20.45 1.74 -22.30
C GLY A 17 21.21 2.42 -21.15
N ILE A 18 21.11 1.98 -19.91
CA ILE A 18 21.84 2.58 -18.77
C ILE A 18 23.13 1.79 -18.50
N SER A 19 24.10 1.90 -19.39
CA SER A 19 25.49 1.51 -19.11
C SER A 19 26.33 2.77 -18.88
N GLY A 20 26.22 3.35 -17.71
CA GLY A 20 27.13 4.37 -17.16
C GLY A 20 28.03 3.73 -16.13
N SER A 21 29.31 3.67 -16.41
CA SER A 21 30.39 3.04 -15.66
C SER A 21 30.52 3.52 -14.24
N SER A 22 30.10 2.70 -13.28
CA SER A 22 30.73 2.60 -11.96
C SER A 22 30.48 1.18 -11.44
N SER A 23 31.48 0.59 -10.80
CA SER A 23 31.48 -0.75 -10.23
C SER A 23 30.57 -0.88 -9.01
N GLY A 24 29.26 -0.80 -9.22
CA GLY A 24 28.20 -0.98 -8.25
C GLY A 24 27.14 -1.93 -8.80
N GLN A 25 26.51 -2.70 -7.95
CA GLN A 25 25.34 -3.53 -8.31
C GLN A 25 24.31 -2.64 -9.01
N ASN A 26 23.77 -3.11 -10.13
CA ASN A 26 22.73 -2.38 -10.87
C ASN A 26 21.41 -2.49 -10.10
N ILE A 27 21.12 -1.52 -9.22
CA ILE A 27 19.92 -1.47 -8.39
C ILE A 27 18.76 -0.91 -9.22
N ALA A 28 17.66 -1.66 -9.31
CA ALA A 28 16.47 -1.19 -10.01
C ALA A 28 15.90 0.09 -9.35
N PRO A 29 15.35 1.05 -10.11
CA PRO A 29 14.78 2.28 -9.54
C PRO A 29 13.76 2.03 -8.44
N ALA A 30 12.94 0.97 -8.55
CA ALA A 30 12.00 0.55 -7.51
C ALA A 30 12.65 0.23 -6.16
N GLN A 31 13.88 -0.30 -6.18
CA GLN A 31 14.63 -0.66 -4.97
C GLN A 31 15.62 0.44 -4.54
N ASN A 32 15.87 1.42 -5.39
CA ASN A 32 16.82 2.50 -5.13
C ASN A 32 16.16 3.61 -4.30
N GLN A 33 16.71 3.91 -3.13
CA GLN A 33 16.23 4.96 -2.22
C GLN A 33 16.38 6.39 -2.80
N GLU A 34 17.16 6.56 -3.86
CA GLU A 34 17.37 7.84 -4.56
C GLU A 34 16.25 8.19 -5.55
N TYR A 35 15.26 7.31 -5.72
CA TYR A 35 14.12 7.53 -6.59
C TYR A 35 12.83 7.63 -5.81
N GLY A 36 11.99 8.61 -6.17
CA GLY A 36 10.60 8.72 -5.77
C GLY A 36 9.69 7.98 -6.75
N ASP A 37 8.69 7.30 -6.24
CA ASP A 37 7.75 6.47 -6.99
C ASP A 37 6.42 7.22 -7.11
N PHE A 38 5.85 7.25 -8.32
CA PHE A 38 4.58 7.93 -8.59
C PHE A 38 3.66 7.05 -9.41
N ILE A 39 2.46 6.82 -8.92
CA ILE A 39 1.44 6.04 -9.64
C ILE A 39 0.79 6.92 -10.70
N LEU A 40 0.71 6.39 -11.91
CA LEU A 40 0.06 7.02 -13.05
C LEU A 40 -1.14 6.22 -13.50
N ARG A 41 -2.28 6.88 -13.61
CA ARG A 41 -3.45 6.35 -14.30
C ARG A 41 -3.51 6.96 -15.71
N ASN A 42 -3.86 6.15 -16.70
CA ASN A 42 -3.85 6.53 -18.13
C ASN A 42 -2.46 7.02 -18.56
N TRP A 43 -1.44 6.25 -18.25
CA TRP A 43 -0.01 6.57 -18.46
C TRP A 43 0.37 6.89 -19.89
N GLU A 44 -0.43 6.52 -20.90
CA GLU A 44 -0.23 6.88 -22.31
C GLU A 44 -0.23 8.39 -22.57
N THR A 45 -0.70 9.19 -21.60
CA THR A 45 -0.72 10.66 -21.70
C THR A 45 0.63 11.31 -21.40
N ILE A 46 1.60 10.58 -20.84
CA ILE A 46 2.94 11.10 -20.59
C ILE A 46 3.79 10.98 -21.84
N SER A 47 4.40 12.10 -22.24
CA SER A 47 5.29 12.12 -23.40
C SER A 47 6.70 11.60 -23.06
N GLU A 48 7.37 10.98 -24.03
CA GLU A 48 8.79 10.60 -23.89
C GLU A 48 9.70 11.81 -23.59
N ALA A 49 9.33 13.00 -24.09
CA ALA A 49 10.07 14.22 -23.83
C ALA A 49 9.99 14.64 -22.37
N ASP A 50 8.83 14.46 -21.74
CA ASP A 50 8.65 14.75 -20.30
C ASP A 50 9.42 13.74 -19.44
N MET A 51 9.39 12.46 -19.78
CA MET A 51 10.17 11.44 -19.09
C MET A 51 11.68 11.71 -19.15
N LYS A 52 12.19 12.07 -20.34
CA LYS A 52 13.60 12.45 -20.53
C LYS A 52 13.97 13.70 -19.72
N ARG A 53 13.10 14.71 -19.72
CA ARG A 53 13.33 15.97 -18.98
C ARG A 53 13.44 15.72 -17.46
N MET A 54 12.65 14.77 -16.94
CA MET A 54 12.65 14.39 -15.53
C MET A 54 13.67 13.28 -15.21
N ASN A 55 14.44 12.81 -16.18
CA ASN A 55 15.31 11.64 -16.04
C ASN A 55 14.57 10.45 -15.38
N ALA A 56 13.31 10.29 -15.74
CA ALA A 56 12.40 9.34 -15.13
C ALA A 56 12.43 7.98 -15.83
N VAL A 57 12.24 6.93 -15.04
CA VAL A 57 12.08 5.55 -15.53
C VAL A 57 10.62 5.14 -15.38
N PHE A 58 10.04 4.57 -16.44
CA PHE A 58 8.66 4.12 -16.43
C PHE A 58 8.57 2.60 -16.29
N GLN A 59 7.63 2.15 -15.46
CA GLN A 59 7.27 0.74 -15.30
C GLN A 59 5.76 0.55 -15.52
N LYS A 60 5.41 -0.21 -16.55
CA LYS A 60 4.01 -0.59 -16.79
C LYS A 60 3.54 -1.58 -15.72
N VAL A 61 2.36 -1.34 -15.14
CA VAL A 61 1.63 -2.28 -14.27
C VAL A 61 0.62 -3.07 -15.11
N ASN A 62 -0.24 -2.36 -15.84
CA ASN A 62 -1.19 -2.89 -16.81
C ASN A 62 -1.55 -1.82 -17.86
N GLU A 63 -2.63 -2.02 -18.64
CA GLU A 63 -3.04 -1.07 -19.69
C GLU A 63 -3.47 0.29 -19.12
N MET A 64 -3.95 0.36 -17.89
CA MET A 64 -4.45 1.60 -17.27
C MET A 64 -3.43 2.24 -16.33
N PHE A 65 -2.61 1.44 -15.63
CA PHE A 65 -1.72 1.90 -14.57
C PHE A 65 -0.26 1.69 -14.92
N GLY A 66 0.55 2.67 -14.55
CA GLY A 66 2.01 2.64 -14.61
C GLY A 66 2.64 3.32 -13.41
N ILE A 67 3.91 3.10 -13.21
CA ILE A 67 4.71 3.71 -12.15
C ILE A 67 5.82 4.52 -12.82
N LEU A 68 6.00 5.75 -12.35
CA LEU A 68 7.07 6.63 -12.78
C LEU A 68 8.07 6.77 -11.64
N TYR A 69 9.30 6.34 -11.84
CA TYR A 69 10.41 6.53 -10.92
C TYR A 69 11.17 7.79 -11.30
N ILE A 70 11.22 8.77 -10.41
CA ILE A 70 11.88 10.06 -10.64
C ILE A 70 13.02 10.22 -9.63
N PRO A 71 14.26 10.61 -10.03
CA PRO A 71 15.32 10.92 -9.08
C PRO A 71 14.87 11.95 -8.05
N LEU A 72 15.08 11.68 -6.74
CA LEU A 72 14.62 12.56 -5.66
C LEU A 72 15.19 13.98 -5.74
N GLU A 73 16.38 14.15 -6.31
CA GLU A 73 16.95 15.47 -6.59
C GLU A 73 16.09 16.32 -7.53
N GLN A 74 15.29 15.69 -8.41
CA GLN A 74 14.37 16.36 -9.32
C GLN A 74 12.95 16.46 -8.75
N VAL A 75 12.58 15.57 -7.84
CA VAL A 75 11.31 15.66 -7.10
C VAL A 75 11.31 16.88 -6.19
N GLY A 76 12.46 17.19 -5.58
CA GLY A 76 12.57 18.23 -4.59
C GLY A 76 11.80 17.89 -3.31
N VAL A 77 11.15 18.89 -2.71
CA VAL A 77 10.29 18.65 -1.54
C VAL A 77 8.98 18.05 -2.00
N LEU A 78 8.64 16.84 -1.50
CA LEU A 78 7.39 16.17 -1.82
C LEU A 78 6.22 16.91 -1.16
N GLU A 79 5.33 17.44 -1.99
CA GLU A 79 4.15 18.20 -1.56
C GLU A 79 2.92 17.80 -2.37
N ILE A 80 1.77 17.66 -1.69
CA ILE A 80 0.48 17.29 -2.31
C ILE A 80 0.05 18.29 -3.39
N ASN A 81 0.47 19.54 -3.29
CA ASN A 81 0.13 20.56 -4.28
C ASN A 81 1.00 20.51 -5.53
N SER A 82 2.23 20.00 -5.42
CA SER A 82 3.16 19.80 -6.56
C SER A 82 2.86 18.48 -7.27
N TYR A 83 2.48 17.47 -6.50
CA TYR A 83 2.08 16.15 -6.97
C TYR A 83 0.64 15.88 -6.54
N THR A 84 -0.14 15.19 -7.36
CA THR A 84 -1.51 14.85 -6.94
C THR A 84 -1.46 13.86 -5.77
N TYR A 85 -2.35 14.04 -4.80
CA TYR A 85 -2.43 13.13 -3.65
C TYR A 85 -2.54 11.65 -4.07
N SER A 86 -3.32 11.38 -5.12
CA SER A 86 -3.50 10.04 -5.66
C SER A 86 -2.25 9.46 -6.34
N SER A 87 -1.36 10.30 -6.89
CA SER A 87 -0.13 9.81 -7.53
C SER A 87 0.97 9.43 -6.53
N ILE A 88 0.91 9.92 -5.30
CA ILE A 88 1.86 9.58 -4.24
C ILE A 88 1.42 8.23 -3.64
N PRO A 89 2.24 7.17 -3.72
CA PRO A 89 1.88 5.86 -3.17
C PRO A 89 1.56 5.93 -1.68
N LYS A 90 0.48 5.27 -1.28
CA LYS A 90 0.13 5.13 0.14
C LYS A 90 0.98 4.04 0.79
N CYS A 91 1.04 4.06 2.11
CA CYS A 91 1.73 3.06 2.91
C CYS A 91 0.71 2.16 3.59
N TYR A 92 0.91 0.86 3.48
CA TYR A 92 0.04 -0.18 4.00
C TYR A 92 0.79 -0.99 5.07
N SER A 93 0.12 -1.26 6.17
CA SER A 93 0.62 -2.11 7.26
C SER A 93 -0.08 -3.46 7.30
N PRO A 94 0.53 -4.50 7.88
CA PRO A 94 -0.13 -5.78 8.14
C PRO A 94 -1.38 -5.64 8.99
N MET A 95 -2.42 -6.46 8.71
CA MET A 95 -3.69 -6.49 9.43
C MET A 95 -3.89 -7.84 10.10
N ASP A 96 -4.68 -7.90 11.20
CA ASP A 96 -4.90 -9.11 11.99
C ASP A 96 -5.67 -10.20 11.23
N ILE A 97 -5.51 -11.48 11.66
CA ILE A 97 -5.87 -12.70 10.91
C ILE A 97 -6.94 -13.58 11.59
N ASN A 98 -7.70 -13.09 12.53
CA ASN A 98 -8.71 -13.85 13.28
C ASN A 98 -10.04 -14.07 12.52
N ALA A 99 -10.03 -14.73 11.33
CA ALA A 99 -11.17 -14.72 10.41
C ALA A 99 -11.87 -16.04 10.10
N MET A 100 -11.26 -17.21 10.40
CA MET A 100 -11.75 -18.51 9.87
C MET A 100 -13.14 -18.92 10.36
N ASP A 101 -13.39 -18.79 11.66
CA ASP A 101 -14.68 -19.20 12.25
C ASP A 101 -15.79 -18.17 12.00
N ALA A 102 -15.44 -16.89 11.98
CA ALA A 102 -16.37 -15.80 11.69
C ALA A 102 -16.91 -15.86 10.24
N GLY A 103 -16.11 -16.36 9.30
CA GLY A 103 -16.47 -16.50 7.88
C GLY A 103 -17.31 -17.73 7.55
N GLY A 104 -17.58 -18.64 8.52
CA GLY A 104 -18.33 -19.88 8.28
C GLY A 104 -17.64 -20.87 7.34
N ILE A 105 -16.34 -20.72 7.12
CA ILE A 105 -15.56 -21.50 6.13
C ILE A 105 -15.56 -22.99 6.48
N SER A 106 -15.48 -23.32 7.77
CA SER A 106 -15.54 -24.70 8.26
C SER A 106 -16.80 -25.45 7.81
N GLN A 107 -17.91 -24.73 7.59
CA GLN A 107 -19.16 -25.32 7.13
C GLN A 107 -19.14 -25.67 5.61
N SER A 108 -18.33 -24.97 4.81
CA SER A 108 -18.21 -25.22 3.37
C SER A 108 -17.53 -26.55 3.05
N TYR A 109 -16.66 -27.05 3.93
CA TYR A 109 -16.00 -28.35 3.78
C TYR A 109 -16.95 -29.55 3.91
N HIS A 110 -18.06 -29.37 4.64
CA HIS A 110 -19.03 -30.44 4.94
C HIS A 110 -20.08 -30.59 3.86
N GLN A 111 -19.97 -29.85 2.75
CA GLN A 111 -20.88 -30.03 1.60
C GLN A 111 -20.52 -31.31 0.84
N PRO A 112 -21.34 -32.37 0.91
CA PRO A 112 -20.97 -33.72 0.42
C PRO A 112 -20.78 -33.80 -1.10
N TYR A 113 -21.24 -32.80 -1.84
CA TYR A 113 -21.22 -32.78 -3.31
C TYR A 113 -20.20 -31.81 -3.93
N LEU A 114 -19.64 -30.86 -3.17
CA LEU A 114 -18.89 -29.75 -3.74
C LEU A 114 -17.41 -29.73 -3.26
N LYS A 115 -16.84 -30.68 -2.64
CA LYS A 115 -15.40 -30.78 -2.25
C LYS A 115 -14.57 -29.49 -2.44
N LEU A 116 -15.06 -28.38 -1.85
CA LEU A 116 -14.51 -27.04 -2.03
C LEU A 116 -13.19 -26.88 -1.25
N GLN A 117 -12.10 -27.47 -1.74
CA GLN A 117 -10.78 -27.43 -1.10
C GLN A 117 -9.75 -26.63 -1.90
N GLY A 118 -10.18 -25.92 -2.96
CA GLY A 118 -9.31 -25.08 -3.78
C GLY A 118 -8.50 -25.85 -4.85
N GLU A 119 -8.85 -27.09 -5.17
CA GLU A 119 -8.18 -27.85 -6.24
C GLU A 119 -8.40 -27.17 -7.60
N GLY A 120 -7.32 -26.95 -8.36
CA GLY A 120 -7.35 -26.24 -9.65
C GLY A 120 -7.45 -24.71 -9.56
N VAL A 121 -7.36 -24.14 -8.36
CA VAL A 121 -7.38 -22.70 -8.12
C VAL A 121 -6.01 -22.27 -7.57
N ALA A 122 -5.56 -21.08 -7.96
CA ALA A 122 -4.43 -20.42 -7.34
C ALA A 122 -4.90 -19.48 -6.21
N ILE A 123 -4.17 -19.47 -5.08
CA ILE A 123 -4.28 -18.42 -4.09
C ILE A 123 -2.99 -17.62 -4.13
N ALA A 124 -3.13 -16.31 -4.33
CA ALA A 124 -2.00 -15.39 -4.30
C ALA A 124 -1.98 -14.64 -2.97
N VAL A 125 -0.86 -14.67 -2.26
CA VAL A 125 -0.63 -13.91 -1.03
C VAL A 125 0.45 -12.87 -1.31
N ILE A 126 0.10 -11.59 -1.17
CA ILE A 126 1.00 -10.46 -1.36
C ILE A 126 1.18 -9.80 0.00
N ASP A 127 2.33 -10.07 0.64
CA ASP A 127 2.53 -9.75 2.06
C ASP A 127 4.04 -9.69 2.42
N SER A 128 4.39 -9.85 3.71
CA SER A 128 5.76 -9.85 4.25
C SER A 128 6.64 -11.00 3.76
N GLY A 129 6.04 -12.05 3.18
CA GLY A 129 6.75 -13.23 2.71
C GLY A 129 6.07 -14.53 3.09
N ILE A 130 6.84 -15.61 3.11
CA ILE A 130 6.39 -16.94 3.56
C ILE A 130 7.59 -17.76 4.09
N ASP A 131 7.35 -18.50 5.16
CA ASP A 131 8.23 -19.64 5.48
C ASP A 131 7.89 -20.82 4.56
N TYR A 132 8.52 -20.86 3.40
CA TYR A 132 8.28 -21.91 2.40
C TYR A 132 8.71 -23.31 2.88
N THR A 133 9.48 -23.42 3.95
CA THR A 133 9.92 -24.69 4.52
C THR A 133 8.84 -25.32 5.41
N HIS A 134 7.85 -24.55 5.83
CA HIS A 134 6.82 -25.01 6.74
C HIS A 134 5.97 -26.14 6.13
N PRO A 135 5.75 -27.26 6.86
CA PRO A 135 5.08 -28.45 6.35
C PRO A 135 3.67 -28.21 5.78
N VAL A 136 2.94 -27.20 6.25
CA VAL A 136 1.56 -26.90 5.81
C VAL A 136 1.50 -26.41 4.35
N PHE A 137 2.62 -26.08 3.73
CA PHE A 137 2.68 -25.62 2.33
C PHE A 137 3.19 -26.68 1.35
N ARG A 138 3.32 -27.94 1.79
CA ARG A 138 3.83 -29.04 0.94
C ARG A 138 3.06 -30.34 1.16
N GLU A 139 3.06 -31.19 0.16
CA GLU A 139 2.57 -32.58 0.20
C GLU A 139 3.79 -33.50 0.06
N GLY A 140 4.27 -34.05 1.17
CA GLY A 140 5.57 -34.73 1.22
C GLY A 140 6.71 -33.79 0.82
N ASP A 141 7.44 -34.14 -0.23
CA ASP A 141 8.53 -33.30 -0.78
C ASP A 141 8.08 -32.29 -1.85
N ARG A 142 6.81 -32.32 -2.23
CA ARG A 142 6.26 -31.43 -3.25
C ARG A 142 5.72 -30.17 -2.64
N SER A 143 6.27 -29.01 -3.05
CA SER A 143 5.78 -27.71 -2.65
C SER A 143 4.46 -27.36 -3.35
N ARG A 144 3.50 -26.78 -2.64
CA ARG A 144 2.30 -26.17 -3.24
C ARG A 144 2.54 -24.75 -3.71
N ILE A 145 3.69 -24.15 -3.36
CA ILE A 145 4.10 -22.84 -3.85
C ILE A 145 4.62 -23.03 -5.29
N ALA A 146 3.88 -22.51 -6.27
CA ALA A 146 4.27 -22.56 -7.68
C ALA A 146 5.29 -21.47 -8.02
N TYR A 147 5.12 -20.29 -7.42
CA TYR A 147 5.97 -19.13 -7.64
C TYR A 147 6.10 -18.34 -6.34
N LEU A 148 7.33 -17.88 -6.07
CA LEU A 148 7.68 -16.95 -4.99
C LEU A 148 8.48 -15.81 -5.59
N TRP A 149 7.89 -14.60 -5.65
CA TRP A 149 8.61 -13.39 -6.01
C TRP A 149 9.04 -12.65 -4.76
N ASP A 150 10.34 -12.55 -4.55
CA ASP A 150 10.93 -11.75 -3.47
C ASP A 150 11.39 -10.40 -4.02
N GLN A 151 10.67 -9.34 -3.65
CA GLN A 151 10.96 -7.96 -4.04
C GLN A 151 12.16 -7.37 -3.28
N THR A 152 12.60 -8.00 -2.20
CA THR A 152 13.70 -7.49 -1.34
C THR A 152 15.08 -7.85 -1.88
N ILE A 153 15.18 -8.89 -2.68
CA ILE A 153 16.45 -9.32 -3.28
C ILE A 153 16.87 -8.30 -4.34
N ILE A 154 18.04 -7.71 -4.16
CA ILE A 154 18.56 -6.70 -5.09
C ILE A 154 18.88 -7.34 -6.43
N GLY A 155 18.32 -6.77 -7.50
CA GLY A 155 18.51 -7.24 -8.86
C GLY A 155 17.68 -6.48 -9.87
N SER A 156 18.10 -6.47 -11.13
CA SER A 156 17.43 -5.77 -12.23
C SER A 156 16.15 -6.47 -12.72
N GLY A 157 15.72 -7.54 -12.04
CA GLY A 157 14.59 -8.33 -12.51
C GLY A 157 14.88 -9.16 -13.76
N ASN A 158 13.82 -9.55 -14.46
CA ASN A 158 13.87 -10.32 -15.70
C ASN A 158 12.59 -10.00 -16.53
N GLU A 159 12.34 -10.75 -17.60
CA GLU A 159 11.13 -10.61 -18.41
C GLU A 159 9.80 -10.76 -17.62
N THR A 160 9.87 -11.40 -16.46
CA THR A 160 8.68 -11.69 -15.63
C THR A 160 8.44 -10.63 -14.56
N VAL A 161 9.49 -10.06 -13.97
CA VAL A 161 9.42 -9.07 -12.89
C VAL A 161 10.41 -7.93 -13.13
N PRO A 162 10.05 -6.68 -12.78
CA PRO A 162 10.92 -5.52 -13.04
C PRO A 162 12.13 -5.44 -12.08
N TYR A 163 12.06 -6.12 -10.93
CA TYR A 163 13.12 -6.16 -9.90
C TYR A 163 12.93 -7.39 -9.02
N GLY A 164 13.85 -7.60 -8.10
CA GLY A 164 13.79 -8.75 -7.21
C GLY A 164 14.16 -10.06 -7.88
N ARG A 165 13.77 -11.16 -7.26
CA ARG A 165 13.99 -12.50 -7.80
C ARG A 165 12.74 -13.37 -7.65
N VAL A 166 12.46 -14.14 -8.70
CA VAL A 166 11.42 -15.17 -8.71
C VAL A 166 12.04 -16.53 -8.49
N PHE A 167 11.46 -17.30 -7.59
CA PHE A 167 11.76 -18.70 -7.38
C PHE A 167 10.57 -19.54 -7.86
N VAL A 168 10.87 -20.56 -8.65
CA VAL A 168 9.86 -21.52 -9.13
C VAL A 168 9.79 -22.73 -8.20
N ARG A 169 8.73 -23.51 -8.33
CA ARG A 169 8.48 -24.70 -7.50
C ARG A 169 9.68 -25.62 -7.40
N GLU A 170 10.35 -25.87 -8.50
CA GLU A 170 11.48 -26.79 -8.59
C GLU A 170 12.67 -26.32 -7.74
N GLU A 171 12.93 -25.00 -7.72
CA GLU A 171 13.99 -24.42 -6.87
C GLU A 171 13.61 -24.51 -5.39
N ILE A 172 12.33 -24.27 -5.07
CA ILE A 172 11.80 -24.38 -3.69
C ILE A 172 11.89 -25.84 -3.20
N GLU A 173 11.50 -26.81 -4.01
CA GLU A 173 11.59 -28.23 -3.69
C GLU A 173 13.03 -28.69 -3.53
N GLN A 174 13.95 -28.17 -4.34
CA GLN A 174 15.38 -28.42 -4.18
C GLN A 174 15.92 -27.85 -2.86
N ALA A 175 15.51 -26.61 -2.53
CA ALA A 175 15.88 -25.99 -1.26
C ALA A 175 15.36 -26.78 -0.05
N ILE A 176 14.10 -27.20 -0.05
CA ILE A 176 13.48 -27.98 1.04
C ILE A 176 14.21 -29.31 1.30
N LYS A 177 14.81 -29.91 0.26
CA LYS A 177 15.56 -31.17 0.36
C LYS A 177 17.00 -30.97 0.82
N SER A 178 17.51 -29.75 0.81
CA SER A 178 18.89 -29.46 1.22
C SER A 178 19.01 -29.33 2.74
N GLU A 179 20.23 -29.49 3.26
CA GLU A 179 20.52 -29.26 4.69
C GLU A 179 20.30 -27.77 5.08
N ASN A 180 20.55 -26.86 4.14
CA ASN A 180 20.43 -25.42 4.31
C ASN A 180 19.50 -24.80 3.26
N PRO A 181 18.17 -24.89 3.42
CA PRO A 181 17.20 -24.42 2.41
C PRO A 181 17.45 -22.98 1.96
N TYR A 182 17.80 -22.10 2.87
CA TYR A 182 17.96 -20.67 2.63
C TYR A 182 19.27 -20.28 1.89
N GLU A 183 20.18 -21.23 1.66
CA GLU A 183 21.32 -21.02 0.74
C GLU A 183 20.85 -21.06 -0.72
N THR A 184 19.85 -21.88 -1.02
CA THR A 184 19.27 -22.02 -2.37
C THR A 184 18.18 -20.99 -2.63
N VAL A 185 17.25 -20.84 -1.68
CA VAL A 185 16.14 -19.86 -1.73
C VAL A 185 16.24 -18.98 -0.50
N PRO A 186 16.95 -17.84 -0.57
CA PRO A 186 17.23 -16.98 0.60
C PRO A 186 16.05 -16.14 1.06
N SER A 187 14.87 -16.35 0.49
CA SER A 187 13.65 -15.64 0.88
C SER A 187 13.12 -16.12 2.22
N ARG A 188 12.83 -15.21 3.13
CA ARG A 188 12.31 -15.49 4.48
C ARG A 188 11.16 -14.56 4.79
N ASP A 189 10.27 -14.97 5.67
CA ASP A 189 9.28 -14.11 6.31
C ASP A 189 9.78 -13.78 7.72
N GLU A 190 10.30 -12.56 7.89
CA GLU A 190 10.94 -12.14 9.13
C GLU A 190 9.93 -11.83 10.25
N ASN A 191 8.70 -11.42 9.90
CA ASN A 191 7.67 -11.09 10.89
C ASN A 191 6.61 -12.17 11.06
N GLY A 192 6.49 -13.09 10.10
CA GLY A 192 5.57 -14.22 10.15
C GLY A 192 4.13 -13.91 9.69
N HIS A 193 3.80 -12.66 9.38
CA HIS A 193 2.42 -12.28 9.02
C HIS A 193 1.97 -12.93 7.70
N GLY A 194 2.77 -12.84 6.64
CA GLY A 194 2.46 -13.46 5.35
C GLY A 194 2.38 -14.98 5.45
N THR A 195 3.23 -15.61 6.28
CA THR A 195 3.19 -17.04 6.56
C THR A 195 1.89 -17.45 7.23
N ALA A 196 1.46 -16.72 8.25
CA ALA A 196 0.20 -16.97 8.95
C ALA A 196 -1.00 -16.77 8.02
N LEU A 197 -1.02 -15.67 7.25
CA LEU A 197 -2.06 -15.40 6.25
C LEU A 197 -2.15 -16.50 5.19
N ALA A 198 -1.01 -16.93 4.65
CA ALA A 198 -0.95 -18.05 3.68
C ALA A 198 -1.43 -19.37 4.32
N GLY A 199 -1.11 -19.60 5.58
CA GLY A 199 -1.57 -20.76 6.36
C GLY A 199 -3.09 -20.77 6.49
N LEU A 200 -3.70 -19.66 6.91
CA LEU A 200 -5.15 -19.51 7.01
C LEU A 200 -5.85 -19.64 5.64
N ALA A 201 -5.27 -19.04 4.60
CA ALA A 201 -5.85 -19.10 3.26
C ALA A 201 -5.74 -20.50 2.65
N ALA A 202 -4.61 -21.18 2.81
CA ALA A 202 -4.33 -22.39 2.04
C ALA A 202 -3.44 -23.43 2.76
N GLY A 203 -3.27 -23.37 4.08
CA GLY A 203 -2.50 -24.38 4.82
C GLY A 203 -3.14 -25.78 4.69
N ASN A 204 -2.30 -26.82 4.64
CA ASN A 204 -2.74 -28.22 4.65
C ASN A 204 -3.57 -28.53 5.90
N VAL A 205 -4.40 -29.56 5.80
CA VAL A 205 -5.09 -30.12 6.96
C VAL A 205 -4.05 -30.75 7.91
N VAL A 206 -4.02 -30.31 9.16
CA VAL A 206 -3.21 -30.86 10.25
C VAL A 206 -4.14 -31.39 11.33
N PRO A 207 -4.59 -32.68 11.27
CA PRO A 207 -5.59 -33.22 12.16
C PRO A 207 -5.16 -33.19 13.66
N SER A 208 -3.86 -33.33 13.93
CA SER A 208 -3.31 -33.28 15.29
C SER A 208 -3.48 -31.93 15.98
N GLU A 209 -3.58 -30.86 15.19
CA GLU A 209 -3.73 -29.47 15.67
C GLU A 209 -5.13 -28.91 15.44
N ASN A 210 -6.03 -29.72 14.89
CA ASN A 210 -7.37 -29.30 14.45
C ASN A 210 -7.31 -28.07 13.51
N PHE A 211 -6.31 -28.04 12.64
CA PHE A 211 -6.04 -26.93 11.75
C PHE A 211 -6.27 -27.33 10.29
N SER A 212 -6.82 -26.40 9.52
CA SER A 212 -6.89 -26.43 8.05
C SER A 212 -7.03 -25.00 7.52
N GLY A 213 -6.30 -24.65 6.49
CA GLY A 213 -6.57 -23.43 5.73
C GLY A 213 -7.88 -23.51 4.97
N ALA A 214 -8.37 -22.34 4.49
CA ALA A 214 -9.64 -22.23 3.75
C ALA A 214 -9.65 -23.05 2.44
N ALA A 215 -8.50 -23.17 1.78
CA ALA A 215 -8.33 -23.89 0.51
C ALA A 215 -7.09 -24.79 0.54
N PRO A 216 -7.10 -25.89 1.34
CA PRO A 216 -5.90 -26.67 1.64
C PRO A 216 -5.30 -27.41 0.43
N ARG A 217 -5.96 -27.40 -0.73
CA ARG A 217 -5.45 -27.99 -1.99
C ARG A 217 -5.15 -26.97 -3.07
N ALA A 218 -5.28 -25.68 -2.77
CA ALA A 218 -4.95 -24.62 -3.73
C ALA A 218 -3.45 -24.59 -4.04
N THR A 219 -3.12 -24.13 -5.24
CA THR A 219 -1.77 -23.77 -5.62
C THR A 219 -1.43 -22.37 -5.08
N LEU A 220 -0.25 -22.17 -4.53
CA LEU A 220 0.16 -20.89 -3.96
C LEU A 220 1.02 -20.08 -4.93
N ILE A 221 0.76 -18.79 -5.00
CA ILE A 221 1.63 -17.76 -5.59
C ILE A 221 1.94 -16.76 -4.51
N ILE A 222 3.21 -16.56 -4.19
CA ILE A 222 3.64 -15.69 -3.10
C ILE A 222 4.39 -14.50 -3.65
N VAL A 223 4.08 -13.33 -3.12
CA VAL A 223 4.89 -12.11 -3.34
C VAL A 223 5.32 -11.60 -1.98
N LYS A 224 6.63 -11.66 -1.74
CA LYS A 224 7.24 -10.97 -0.60
C LYS A 224 7.51 -9.53 -0.99
N LEU A 225 6.80 -8.61 -0.34
CA LEU A 225 6.93 -7.19 -0.56
C LEU A 225 8.23 -6.63 0.03
N LYS A 226 8.80 -5.63 -0.62
CA LYS A 226 9.85 -4.79 -0.04
C LYS A 226 9.22 -3.70 0.83
N LYS A 227 9.96 -3.26 1.86
CA LYS A 227 9.51 -2.16 2.73
C LYS A 227 9.44 -0.83 1.96
N ALA A 228 8.55 0.03 2.40
CA ALA A 228 8.41 1.37 1.84
C ALA A 228 9.71 2.16 1.95
N LYS A 229 9.98 2.97 0.93
CA LYS A 229 11.17 3.82 0.86
C LYS A 229 11.14 4.92 1.91
N THR A 230 12.31 5.35 2.33
CA THR A 230 12.51 6.32 3.40
C THR A 230 11.81 7.64 3.11
N TYR A 231 11.88 8.16 1.87
CA TYR A 231 11.23 9.42 1.51
C TYR A 231 9.71 9.42 1.73
N LEU A 232 9.03 8.28 1.52
CA LEU A 232 7.59 8.15 1.80
C LEU A 232 7.32 8.12 3.30
N LYS A 233 8.12 7.37 4.06
CA LYS A 233 7.99 7.36 5.52
C LYS A 233 8.18 8.76 6.11
N GLU A 234 9.16 9.51 5.62
CA GLU A 234 9.41 10.90 6.03
C GLU A 234 8.23 11.81 5.63
N PHE A 235 7.73 11.67 4.40
CA PHE A 235 6.58 12.45 3.94
C PHE A 235 5.34 12.20 4.79
N TYR A 236 5.04 10.95 5.11
CA TYR A 236 3.89 10.56 5.92
C TYR A 236 4.17 10.58 7.44
N GLN A 237 5.34 11.05 7.88
CA GLN A 237 5.74 11.05 9.28
C GLN A 237 5.61 9.67 9.96
N ILE A 238 5.88 8.60 9.22
CA ILE A 238 5.84 7.22 9.70
C ILE A 238 7.14 6.92 10.45
N PRO A 239 7.08 6.30 11.64
CA PRO A 239 8.27 5.91 12.38
C PRO A 239 9.24 5.08 11.52
N PRO A 240 10.55 5.36 11.52
CA PRO A 240 11.52 4.70 10.65
C PRO A 240 11.52 3.16 10.76
N LEU A 241 11.25 2.64 11.95
CA LEU A 241 11.23 1.19 12.22
C LEU A 241 9.87 0.52 11.89
N ALA A 242 8.82 1.31 11.65
CA ALA A 242 7.51 0.77 11.31
C ALA A 242 7.57 -0.04 10.00
N GLU A 243 6.89 -1.18 10.00
CA GLU A 243 6.81 -2.06 8.84
C GLU A 243 5.61 -1.66 7.98
N VAL A 244 5.93 -1.06 6.86
CA VAL A 244 4.95 -0.60 5.88
C VAL A 244 5.43 -0.88 4.46
N TYR A 245 4.48 -1.08 3.56
CA TYR A 245 4.67 -1.41 2.16
C TYR A 245 4.05 -0.34 1.26
N GLN A 246 4.62 -0.12 0.09
CA GLN A 246 4.16 0.89 -0.86
C GLN A 246 3.03 0.36 -1.74
N GLU A 247 2.09 1.22 -2.04
CA GLU A 247 0.93 0.94 -2.87
C GLU A 247 1.31 0.40 -4.26
N ASP A 248 2.31 0.99 -4.89
CA ASP A 248 2.81 0.61 -6.21
C ASP A 248 3.48 -0.77 -6.23
N ASP A 249 4.21 -1.14 -5.17
CA ASP A 249 4.79 -2.49 -5.02
C ASP A 249 3.71 -3.56 -4.84
N ILE A 250 2.63 -3.21 -4.14
CA ILE A 250 1.44 -4.07 -4.00
C ILE A 250 0.78 -4.26 -5.37
N MET A 251 0.57 -3.17 -6.13
CA MET A 251 -0.02 -3.23 -7.47
C MET A 251 0.81 -4.12 -8.41
N LEU A 252 2.14 -3.99 -8.39
CA LEU A 252 3.05 -4.85 -9.15
C LEU A 252 2.96 -6.31 -8.70
N GLY A 253 2.86 -6.55 -7.38
CA GLY A 253 2.70 -7.88 -6.80
C GLY A 253 1.43 -8.57 -7.28
N VAL A 254 0.31 -7.86 -7.26
CA VAL A 254 -0.98 -8.36 -7.75
C VAL A 254 -0.93 -8.60 -9.26
N SER A 255 -0.38 -7.66 -10.04
CA SER A 255 -0.20 -7.82 -11.49
C SER A 255 0.61 -9.08 -11.81
N TYR A 256 1.71 -9.31 -11.10
CA TYR A 256 2.52 -10.50 -11.24
C TYR A 256 1.74 -11.77 -10.95
N ALA A 257 1.02 -11.82 -9.81
CA ALA A 257 0.27 -12.99 -9.38
C ALA A 257 -0.82 -13.40 -10.40
N VAL A 258 -1.58 -12.41 -10.89
CA VAL A 258 -2.61 -12.64 -11.92
C VAL A 258 -2.00 -13.19 -13.21
N ARG A 259 -0.86 -12.64 -13.66
CA ARG A 259 -0.17 -13.15 -14.85
C ARG A 259 0.35 -14.58 -14.67
N MET A 260 0.87 -14.93 -13.48
CA MET A 260 1.34 -16.29 -13.21
C MET A 260 0.19 -17.28 -13.12
N ALA A 261 -0.94 -16.93 -12.52
CA ALA A 261 -2.14 -17.75 -12.51
C ALA A 261 -2.67 -18.00 -13.94
N LYS A 262 -2.73 -16.94 -14.76
CA LYS A 262 -3.11 -17.05 -16.17
C LYS A 262 -2.16 -17.95 -16.97
N LYS A 263 -0.85 -17.86 -16.72
CA LYS A 263 0.16 -18.75 -17.31
C LYS A 263 -0.05 -20.22 -16.94
N MET A 264 -0.54 -20.49 -15.73
CA MET A 264 -0.90 -21.83 -15.27
C MET A 264 -2.29 -22.30 -15.75
N GLY A 265 -3.09 -21.43 -16.39
CA GLY A 265 -4.47 -21.72 -16.76
C GLY A 265 -5.41 -21.87 -15.56
N MET A 266 -5.12 -21.20 -14.45
CA MET A 266 -5.90 -21.30 -13.20
C MET A 266 -6.60 -19.97 -12.89
N PRO A 267 -7.83 -19.99 -12.38
CA PRO A 267 -8.40 -18.84 -11.70
C PRO A 267 -7.60 -18.54 -10.43
N VAL A 268 -7.61 -17.28 -10.00
CA VAL A 268 -6.83 -16.83 -8.83
C VAL A 268 -7.70 -16.04 -7.84
N SER A 269 -7.55 -16.38 -6.57
CA SER A 269 -8.02 -15.56 -5.46
C SER A 269 -6.81 -14.83 -4.85
N VAL A 270 -6.82 -13.51 -4.94
CA VAL A 270 -5.77 -12.64 -4.36
C VAL A 270 -6.15 -12.29 -2.93
N CYS A 271 -5.24 -12.53 -2.00
CA CYS A 271 -5.40 -12.23 -0.59
C CYS A 271 -4.45 -11.09 -0.21
N LEU A 272 -5.01 -9.97 0.24
CA LEU A 272 -4.30 -8.79 0.74
C LEU A 272 -4.60 -8.60 2.22
N GLY A 273 -3.67 -9.00 3.10
CA GLY A 273 -3.73 -8.81 4.54
C GLY A 273 -3.22 -7.44 5.00
N LEU A 274 -3.21 -6.46 4.11
CA LEU A 274 -2.60 -5.15 4.29
C LEU A 274 -3.67 -4.06 4.25
N GLY A 275 -3.47 -2.99 5.02
CA GLY A 275 -4.40 -1.88 5.05
C GLY A 275 -3.76 -0.54 5.37
N SER A 276 -4.53 0.52 5.13
CA SER A 276 -4.17 1.90 5.39
C SER A 276 -5.42 2.69 5.76
N SER A 277 -5.25 3.71 6.62
CA SER A 277 -6.31 4.71 6.87
C SER A 277 -6.18 5.95 5.98
N GLN A 278 -5.33 5.91 4.97
CA GLN A 278 -5.14 7.01 4.03
C GLN A 278 -6.23 7.03 2.95
N GLY A 279 -6.64 8.23 2.57
CA GLY A 279 -7.61 8.43 1.50
C GLY A 279 -9.02 8.75 1.97
N ALA A 280 -9.92 8.96 1.02
CA ALA A 280 -11.29 9.42 1.28
C ALA A 280 -12.26 8.31 1.74
N HIS A 281 -11.82 7.07 1.85
CA HIS A 281 -12.60 5.87 2.25
C HIS A 281 -13.87 5.62 1.42
N ILE A 282 -13.81 5.93 0.13
CA ILE A 282 -14.91 5.72 -0.83
C ILE A 282 -14.54 4.81 -2.01
N GLY A 283 -13.44 4.08 -1.89
CA GLY A 283 -12.95 3.18 -2.94
C GLY A 283 -12.24 3.88 -4.10
N ASP A 284 -11.78 5.10 -3.92
CA ASP A 284 -11.19 5.94 -4.98
C ASP A 284 -9.66 6.03 -4.94
N SER A 285 -8.98 5.27 -4.05
CA SER A 285 -7.51 5.17 -4.11
C SER A 285 -7.05 4.50 -5.41
N GLU A 286 -5.82 4.73 -5.82
CA GLU A 286 -5.31 4.13 -7.05
C GLU A 286 -5.27 2.60 -6.94
N LEU A 287 -4.93 2.05 -5.75
CA LEU A 287 -5.01 0.62 -5.50
C LEU A 287 -6.47 0.10 -5.60
N SER A 288 -7.45 0.79 -4.99
CA SER A 288 -8.85 0.37 -5.05
C SER A 288 -9.34 0.30 -6.50
N ARG A 289 -9.09 1.34 -7.29
CA ARG A 289 -9.45 1.37 -8.72
C ARG A 289 -8.71 0.33 -9.55
N TYR A 290 -7.47 0.05 -9.19
CA TYR A 290 -6.70 -1.02 -9.82
C TYR A 290 -7.31 -2.39 -9.53
N LEU A 291 -7.69 -2.63 -8.27
CA LEU A 291 -8.33 -3.89 -7.86
C LEU A 291 -9.70 -4.06 -8.52
N ASP A 292 -10.49 -3.00 -8.64
CA ASP A 292 -11.75 -3.02 -9.40
C ASP A 292 -11.50 -3.42 -10.85
N TYR A 293 -10.51 -2.78 -11.50
CA TYR A 293 -10.17 -3.09 -12.90
C TYR A 293 -9.78 -4.56 -13.11
N ILE A 294 -8.93 -5.14 -12.25
CA ILE A 294 -8.52 -6.52 -12.42
C ILE A 294 -9.62 -7.52 -12.08
N ASN A 295 -10.57 -7.13 -11.21
CA ASN A 295 -11.69 -7.98 -10.80
C ASN A 295 -12.80 -8.04 -11.86
N GLU A 296 -12.70 -7.28 -12.96
CA GLU A 296 -13.54 -7.46 -14.16
C GLU A 296 -13.25 -8.78 -14.88
N ASP A 297 -12.06 -9.38 -14.69
CA ASP A 297 -11.75 -10.73 -15.20
C ASP A 297 -12.45 -11.77 -14.31
N ALA A 298 -13.35 -12.55 -14.88
CA ALA A 298 -14.12 -13.57 -14.17
C ALA A 298 -13.25 -14.66 -13.50
N ASN A 299 -11.97 -14.76 -13.86
CA ASN A 299 -11.01 -15.70 -13.26
C ASN A 299 -10.22 -15.08 -12.10
N VAL A 300 -10.48 -13.84 -11.72
CA VAL A 300 -9.80 -13.12 -10.64
C VAL A 300 -10.81 -12.77 -9.57
N SER A 301 -10.47 -13.03 -8.32
CA SER A 301 -11.18 -12.55 -7.14
C SER A 301 -10.19 -11.93 -6.19
N VAL A 302 -10.55 -10.81 -5.57
CA VAL A 302 -9.69 -10.11 -4.60
C VAL A 302 -10.38 -10.04 -3.26
N SER A 303 -9.67 -10.41 -2.21
CA SER A 303 -10.08 -10.26 -0.81
C SER A 303 -9.10 -9.35 -0.10
N VAL A 304 -9.64 -8.36 0.61
CA VAL A 304 -8.86 -7.33 1.33
C VAL A 304 -9.26 -7.37 2.80
N ALA A 305 -8.30 -7.22 3.70
CA ALA A 305 -8.56 -7.11 5.13
C ALA A 305 -9.37 -5.84 5.44
N ALA A 306 -10.35 -5.93 6.34
CA ALA A 306 -11.19 -4.81 6.75
C ALA A 306 -10.48 -3.85 7.73
N GLY A 307 -9.35 -4.24 8.29
CA GLY A 307 -8.56 -3.46 9.26
C GLY A 307 -8.83 -3.82 10.72
N ASN A 308 -7.98 -3.29 11.60
CA ASN A 308 -7.97 -3.58 13.05
C ASN A 308 -8.40 -2.39 13.92
N GLU A 309 -8.84 -1.30 13.29
CA GLU A 309 -9.01 0.01 13.92
C GLU A 309 -10.34 0.18 14.69
N GLY A 310 -11.14 -0.88 14.85
CA GLY A 310 -12.50 -0.82 15.39
C GLY A 310 -12.65 -0.13 16.75
N ILE A 311 -11.61 -0.15 17.58
CA ILE A 311 -11.60 0.48 18.93
C ILE A 311 -10.48 1.52 19.07
N ALA A 312 -9.71 1.80 18.02
CA ALA A 312 -8.53 2.66 18.08
C ALA A 312 -8.86 4.15 18.21
N GLN A 313 -10.11 4.55 17.92
CA GLN A 313 -10.54 5.96 17.91
C GLN A 313 -9.76 6.83 16.90
N HIS A 314 -9.25 6.23 15.82
CA HIS A 314 -8.49 6.90 14.77
C HIS A 314 -9.38 7.50 13.67
N HIS A 315 -10.69 7.48 13.84
CA HIS A 315 -11.65 8.10 12.94
C HIS A 315 -12.62 8.99 13.70
N PHE A 316 -12.75 10.22 13.25
CA PHE A 316 -13.78 11.14 13.71
C PHE A 316 -14.71 11.51 12.55
N THR A 317 -16.01 11.52 12.81
CA THR A 317 -17.00 12.06 11.88
C THR A 317 -18.04 12.86 12.65
N ALA A 318 -18.45 13.99 12.09
CA ALA A 318 -19.54 14.78 12.62
C ALA A 318 -20.46 15.28 11.51
N GLU A 319 -21.71 15.48 11.86
CA GLU A 319 -22.63 16.32 11.11
C GLU A 319 -22.77 17.63 11.87
N LEU A 320 -22.30 18.73 11.27
CA LEU A 320 -22.39 20.05 11.87
C LEU A 320 -23.88 20.42 12.07
N SER A 321 -24.35 20.33 13.29
CA SER A 321 -25.69 20.82 13.70
C SER A 321 -25.69 22.33 13.92
N GLU A 322 -24.51 22.85 14.26
CA GLU A 322 -24.21 24.29 14.40
C GLU A 322 -23.19 24.67 13.30
N GLU A 323 -22.86 25.97 13.22
CA GLU A 323 -21.88 26.44 12.22
C GLU A 323 -20.44 25.95 12.48
N GLN A 324 -20.18 25.42 13.69
CA GLN A 324 -18.83 25.02 14.12
C GLN A 324 -18.85 23.68 14.90
N GLU A 325 -17.79 22.88 14.70
CA GLU A 325 -17.47 21.67 15.46
C GLU A 325 -16.01 21.73 15.94
N THR A 326 -15.71 21.09 17.08
CA THR A 326 -14.34 20.99 17.59
C THR A 326 -13.94 19.53 17.75
N VAL A 327 -12.94 19.12 17.00
CA VAL A 327 -12.32 17.78 17.12
C VAL A 327 -11.17 17.87 18.10
N GLU A 328 -11.24 17.10 19.19
CA GLU A 328 -10.15 16.97 20.14
C GLU A 328 -9.21 15.83 19.71
N LEU A 329 -7.93 16.15 19.58
CA LEU A 329 -6.88 15.25 19.20
C LEU A 329 -5.90 15.12 20.37
N LYS A 330 -5.88 13.97 21.00
CA LYS A 330 -4.91 13.67 22.07
C LYS A 330 -3.58 13.27 21.45
N ILE A 331 -2.51 13.92 21.88
CA ILE A 331 -1.14 13.60 21.43
C ILE A 331 -0.34 13.10 22.64
N GLY A 332 0.25 11.91 22.51
CA GLY A 332 1.07 11.27 23.52
C GLY A 332 2.43 11.92 23.71
N GLU A 333 3.10 11.63 24.83
CA GLU A 333 4.41 12.22 25.18
C GLU A 333 5.55 11.75 24.25
N GLN A 334 5.41 10.57 23.66
CA GLN A 334 6.45 9.96 22.80
C GLN A 334 6.17 10.15 21.30
N GLU A 335 5.18 10.97 20.93
CA GLU A 335 4.85 11.19 19.54
C GLU A 335 5.92 12.03 18.82
N GLY A 336 6.59 11.41 17.86
CA GLY A 336 7.64 12.08 17.06
C GLY A 336 7.10 12.89 15.90
N GLY A 337 5.90 12.55 15.44
CA GLY A 337 5.22 13.17 14.30
C GLY A 337 4.27 12.21 13.64
N PHE A 338 3.21 12.74 13.06
CA PHE A 338 2.18 11.99 12.35
C PHE A 338 1.46 12.87 11.34
N TYR A 339 0.70 12.24 10.46
CA TYR A 339 -0.24 12.95 9.59
C TYR A 339 -1.67 12.77 10.06
N THR A 340 -2.57 13.67 9.65
CA THR A 340 -4.03 13.45 9.71
C THR A 340 -4.70 14.07 8.50
N GLU A 341 -5.79 13.47 8.07
CA GLU A 341 -6.52 13.85 6.88
C GLU A 341 -7.93 14.31 7.25
N PHE A 342 -8.30 15.51 6.81
CA PHE A 342 -9.67 16.00 6.84
C PHE A 342 -10.27 15.88 5.44
N TRP A 343 -11.45 15.26 5.38
CA TRP A 343 -12.19 15.06 4.15
C TRP A 343 -13.60 15.64 4.25
N GLY A 344 -13.86 16.69 3.45
CA GLY A 344 -15.17 17.31 3.31
C GLY A 344 -15.89 16.84 2.04
N ASN A 345 -17.20 16.76 2.06
CA ASN A 345 -17.99 16.37 0.90
C ASN A 345 -18.39 17.59 0.05
N PRO A 346 -18.20 17.56 -1.28
CA PRO A 346 -18.65 18.66 -2.13
C PRO A 346 -20.20 18.73 -2.18
N PRO A 347 -20.80 19.90 -2.35
CA PRO A 347 -20.16 21.20 -2.58
C PRO A 347 -19.83 21.97 -1.29
N ASP A 348 -19.70 21.30 -0.16
CA ASP A 348 -19.39 21.95 1.11
C ASP A 348 -17.96 22.48 1.14
N ASP A 349 -17.77 23.59 1.83
CA ASP A 349 -16.48 24.24 2.02
C ASP A 349 -16.31 24.52 3.52
N TYR A 350 -15.16 24.12 4.06
CA TYR A 350 -14.84 24.21 5.47
C TYR A 350 -13.60 25.07 5.70
N ARG A 351 -13.67 25.94 6.72
CA ARG A 351 -12.53 26.64 7.28
C ARG A 351 -12.07 25.91 8.53
N ILE A 352 -10.77 25.80 8.71
CA ILE A 352 -10.19 25.12 9.86
C ILE A 352 -9.19 26.03 10.55
N SER A 353 -9.20 26.01 11.89
CA SER A 353 -8.11 26.50 12.72
C SER A 353 -7.60 25.40 13.66
N VAL A 354 -6.33 25.51 14.03
CA VAL A 354 -5.65 24.54 14.90
C VAL A 354 -5.28 25.24 16.19
N GLN A 355 -5.68 24.65 17.32
CA GLN A 355 -5.34 25.14 18.66
C GLN A 355 -4.38 24.18 19.36
N SER A 356 -3.26 24.70 19.84
CA SER A 356 -2.31 23.93 20.63
C SER A 356 -2.77 23.70 22.07
N PRO A 357 -2.19 22.74 22.80
CA PRO A 357 -2.45 22.53 24.23
C PRO A 357 -2.18 23.77 25.10
N ALA A 358 -1.31 24.67 24.65
CA ALA A 358 -1.02 25.94 25.31
C ALA A 358 -2.06 27.04 25.00
N GLY A 359 -3.09 26.75 24.20
CA GLY A 359 -4.17 27.69 23.85
C GLY A 359 -3.90 28.60 22.67
N GLU A 360 -2.78 28.45 21.99
CA GLU A 360 -2.42 29.21 20.79
C GLU A 360 -3.24 28.72 19.59
N ILE A 361 -3.95 29.63 18.89
CA ILE A 361 -4.83 29.31 17.76
C ILE A 361 -4.26 29.89 16.47
N LEU A 362 -4.15 29.08 15.44
CA LEU A 362 -3.72 29.50 14.10
C LEU A 362 -4.71 29.05 13.02
N ASP A 363 -5.12 29.99 12.18
CA ASP A 363 -6.02 29.75 11.07
C ASP A 363 -5.31 29.17 9.86
N ILE A 364 -5.98 28.25 9.15
CA ILE A 364 -5.52 27.77 7.86
C ILE A 364 -6.04 28.68 6.78
N SER A 365 -5.15 29.19 5.93
CA SER A 365 -5.57 29.97 4.78
C SER A 365 -6.26 29.10 3.74
N THR A 366 -7.45 29.50 3.33
CA THR A 366 -8.23 28.87 2.25
C THR A 366 -7.90 29.45 0.88
N SER A 367 -6.92 30.37 0.80
CA SER A 367 -6.50 30.94 -0.48
C SER A 367 -5.99 29.82 -1.39
N ILE A 368 -6.54 29.78 -2.60
CA ILE A 368 -6.19 28.78 -3.61
C ILE A 368 -4.74 29.04 -4.04
N GLY A 369 -3.83 28.26 -3.50
CA GLY A 369 -2.41 28.32 -3.83
C GLY A 369 -1.77 26.96 -3.54
N SER A 370 -0.85 26.57 -4.40
CA SER A 370 -0.15 25.28 -4.35
C SER A 370 0.96 25.19 -3.30
N VAL A 371 0.88 25.99 -2.24
CA VAL A 371 1.97 26.08 -1.25
C VAL A 371 1.56 25.40 0.05
N THR A 372 2.43 24.55 0.57
CA THR A 372 2.31 24.01 1.93
C THR A 372 2.37 25.16 2.94
N GLN A 373 1.33 25.31 3.74
CA GLN A 373 1.29 26.28 4.83
C GLN A 373 2.04 25.72 6.02
N LYS A 374 2.84 26.57 6.65
CA LYS A 374 3.58 26.23 7.87
C LYS A 374 2.99 27.00 9.04
N LEU A 375 2.25 26.30 9.91
CA LEU A 375 1.82 26.83 11.18
C LEU A 375 2.91 26.60 12.22
N SER A 376 3.38 27.66 12.87
CA SER A 376 4.43 27.60 13.89
C SER A 376 3.88 28.02 15.23
N PHE A 377 3.68 27.07 16.13
CA PHE A 377 3.19 27.29 17.50
C PHE A 377 4.37 27.58 18.40
N ILE A 378 4.45 28.80 18.89
CA ILE A 378 5.63 29.32 19.60
C ILE A 378 5.73 28.71 21.01
N PHE A 379 4.60 28.63 21.73
CA PHE A 379 4.59 28.15 23.11
C PHE A 379 4.85 26.65 23.25
N THR A 380 4.55 25.88 22.21
CA THR A 380 4.75 24.42 22.19
C THR A 380 5.93 24.01 21.32
N ALA A 381 6.60 24.97 20.66
CA ALA A 381 7.68 24.72 19.70
C ALA A 381 7.31 23.70 18.61
N THR A 382 6.01 23.58 18.29
CA THR A 382 5.48 22.63 17.32
C THR A 382 5.30 23.28 15.95
N GLN A 383 5.56 22.54 14.90
CA GLN A 383 5.25 22.92 13.54
C GLN A 383 4.20 21.98 12.96
N VAL A 384 3.18 22.56 12.31
CA VAL A 384 2.19 21.79 11.56
C VAL A 384 2.25 22.26 10.11
N LEU A 385 2.58 21.33 9.20
CA LEU A 385 2.54 21.58 7.78
C LEU A 385 1.14 21.21 7.26
N VAL A 386 0.53 22.13 6.52
CA VAL A 386 -0.84 21.97 6.04
C VAL A 386 -0.88 22.13 4.52
N ASN A 387 -1.45 21.13 3.84
CA ASN A 387 -1.80 21.22 2.44
C ASN A 387 -3.32 21.33 2.32
N TYR A 388 -3.80 22.46 1.78
CA TYR A 388 -5.21 22.68 1.53
C TYR A 388 -5.53 22.41 0.05
N VAL A 389 -6.35 21.39 -0.19
CA VAL A 389 -6.81 21.01 -1.54
C VAL A 389 -8.33 21.15 -1.57
N LYS A 390 -8.83 22.20 -2.22
CA LYS A 390 -10.25 22.47 -2.29
C LYS A 390 -11.05 21.37 -2.97
N MET A 391 -10.46 20.75 -3.99
CA MET A 391 -11.05 19.65 -4.74
C MET A 391 -9.93 18.68 -5.15
N GLU A 392 -9.83 17.57 -4.42
CA GLU A 392 -8.90 16.51 -4.75
C GLU A 392 -9.33 15.83 -6.05
N ARG A 393 -8.35 15.56 -6.95
CA ARG A 393 -8.64 15.22 -8.36
C ARG A 393 -9.32 13.88 -8.56
N SER A 394 -9.01 12.88 -7.71
CA SER A 394 -9.57 11.54 -7.82
C SER A 394 -10.99 11.47 -7.26
N THR A 395 -11.24 12.14 -6.14
CA THR A 395 -12.45 12.03 -5.35
C THR A 395 -13.43 13.19 -5.55
N GLY A 396 -12.92 14.35 -6.02
CA GLY A 396 -13.67 15.60 -6.05
C GLY A 396 -13.93 16.21 -4.67
N LYS A 397 -13.43 15.60 -3.59
CA LYS A 397 -13.65 16.06 -2.21
C LYS A 397 -12.65 17.12 -1.80
N GLN A 398 -13.00 17.91 -0.78
CA GLN A 398 -12.05 18.76 -0.10
C GLN A 398 -11.12 17.89 0.75
N LEU A 399 -9.82 18.08 0.59
CA LEU A 399 -8.78 17.46 1.42
C LEU A 399 -7.96 18.53 2.11
N ILE A 400 -7.87 18.45 3.43
CA ILE A 400 -6.89 19.20 4.20
C ILE A 400 -5.98 18.19 4.87
N TYR A 401 -4.72 18.20 4.45
CA TYR A 401 -3.71 17.24 4.88
C TYR A 401 -2.75 17.89 5.85
N PHE A 402 -2.67 17.34 7.05
CA PHE A 402 -1.84 17.86 8.14
C PHE A 402 -0.65 16.94 8.38
N ARG A 403 0.51 17.52 8.62
CA ARG A 403 1.69 16.82 9.14
C ARG A 403 2.15 17.54 10.41
N PHE A 404 2.02 16.88 11.53
CA PHE A 404 2.52 17.36 12.81
C PHE A 404 3.96 16.95 12.97
N LEU A 405 4.86 17.93 13.16
CA LEU A 405 6.29 17.72 13.30
C LEU A 405 6.67 17.94 14.76
N HIS A 406 7.11 16.90 15.44
CA HIS A 406 7.48 16.93 16.87
C HIS A 406 6.43 17.66 17.72
N PRO A 407 5.19 17.22 17.71
CA PRO A 407 4.12 17.91 18.41
C PRO A 407 4.30 17.81 19.92
N ALA A 408 3.97 18.89 20.65
CA ALA A 408 3.87 18.83 22.09
C ALA A 408 2.71 17.89 22.50
N SER A 409 2.90 17.09 23.54
CA SER A 409 1.87 16.25 24.12
C SER A 409 0.73 17.08 24.70
N GLY A 410 -0.47 16.48 24.75
CA GLY A 410 -1.67 17.10 25.29
C GLY A 410 -2.85 17.08 24.30
N ILE A 411 -3.86 17.86 24.62
CA ILE A 411 -5.06 17.95 23.78
C ILE A 411 -4.92 19.10 22.81
N TRP A 412 -4.82 18.75 21.55
CA TRP A 412 -4.93 19.69 20.43
C TRP A 412 -6.39 19.77 20.00
N LYS A 413 -6.81 20.92 19.48
CA LYS A 413 -8.16 21.12 18.98
C LYS A 413 -8.14 21.56 17.54
N ILE A 414 -8.93 20.88 16.71
CA ILE A 414 -9.19 21.26 15.34
C ILE A 414 -10.58 21.84 15.28
N HIS A 415 -10.68 23.15 15.10
CA HIS A 415 -11.96 23.84 14.98
C HIS A 415 -12.37 23.85 13.51
N VAL A 416 -13.51 23.23 13.23
CA VAL A 416 -14.05 23.08 11.89
C VAL A 416 -15.29 24.00 11.78
N GLN A 417 -15.20 24.99 10.89
CA GLN A 417 -16.30 25.91 10.60
C GLN A 417 -16.80 25.69 9.18
N LYS A 418 -18.09 25.57 9.02
CA LYS A 418 -18.72 25.52 7.71
C LYS A 418 -18.74 26.89 7.07
N GLU A 419 -18.20 27.05 5.87
CA GLU A 419 -18.27 28.30 5.12
C GLU A 419 -19.44 28.34 4.10
N LYS A 420 -19.62 27.22 3.38
CA LYS A 420 -20.59 27.10 2.28
C LYS A 420 -21.10 25.69 2.11
N GLY A 421 -22.20 25.53 1.38
CA GLY A 421 -22.75 24.27 0.92
C GLY A 421 -23.94 23.77 1.72
N PRO A 422 -24.75 22.85 1.18
CA PRO A 422 -25.95 22.31 1.81
C PRO A 422 -25.67 21.16 2.77
N GLY A 423 -24.55 20.46 2.60
CA GLY A 423 -24.15 19.36 3.46
C GLY A 423 -23.53 19.84 4.76
N ASN A 424 -23.19 18.93 5.61
CA ASN A 424 -22.65 19.23 6.94
C ASN A 424 -21.74 18.14 7.50
N ARG A 425 -21.41 17.11 6.70
CA ARG A 425 -20.63 15.97 7.17
C ARG A 425 -19.19 16.04 6.69
N PHE A 426 -18.28 15.81 7.62
CA PHE A 426 -16.86 15.62 7.32
C PHE A 426 -16.30 14.41 8.05
N HIS A 427 -15.11 13.99 7.66
CA HIS A 427 -14.36 12.90 8.28
C HIS A 427 -12.93 13.36 8.56
N MET A 428 -12.37 12.89 9.67
CA MET A 428 -10.93 12.99 9.97
C MET A 428 -10.38 11.61 10.30
N TRP A 429 -9.19 11.33 9.75
CA TRP A 429 -8.53 10.05 9.90
C TRP A 429 -7.09 10.24 10.42
N LEU A 430 -6.73 9.42 11.42
CA LEU A 430 -5.36 9.26 11.89
C LEU A 430 -4.71 8.04 11.21
N PRO A 431 -3.38 7.89 11.28
CA PRO A 431 -2.70 6.67 10.85
C PRO A 431 -3.21 5.44 11.59
N VAL A 432 -3.09 4.27 10.97
CA VAL A 432 -3.39 3.00 11.65
C VAL A 432 -2.45 2.75 12.83
N GLN A 433 -2.88 1.92 13.77
CA GLN A 433 -2.07 1.51 14.92
C GLN A 433 -0.68 1.01 14.48
N GLY A 434 0.35 1.36 15.23
CA GLY A 434 1.74 1.06 14.92
C GLY A 434 2.43 2.10 14.02
N LEU A 435 1.68 3.00 13.38
CA LEU A 435 2.23 4.13 12.61
C LEU A 435 2.12 5.46 13.37
N ILE A 436 1.50 5.44 14.52
CA ILE A 436 1.33 6.54 15.46
C ILE A 436 1.61 6.00 16.86
N SER A 437 1.99 6.85 17.81
CA SER A 437 2.26 6.37 19.17
C SER A 437 0.97 5.85 19.83
N GLN A 438 1.11 4.84 20.69
CA GLN A 438 -0.03 4.17 21.32
C GLN A 438 -0.92 5.11 22.17
N ASP A 439 -0.35 6.22 22.64
CA ASP A 439 -1.03 7.18 23.50
C ASP A 439 -1.61 8.39 22.72
N THR A 440 -1.40 8.43 21.42
CA THR A 440 -1.87 9.51 20.53
C THR A 440 -3.24 9.23 19.96
#